data_225360ffea02dfcf89dc1cd6b7dab3d5
#
_entry.id   225360ffea02dfcf89dc1cd6b7dab3d5
#
_cell.length_a   1.000
_cell.length_b   1.000
_cell.length_c   1.000
_cell.angle_alpha   90.00
_cell.angle_beta   90.00
_cell.angle_gamma   90.00
#
_symmetry.space_group_name_H-M   'P 1'
#
loop_
_entity.id
_entity.type
_entity.pdbx_description
1 polymer ?
#
loop_
_entity_poly.entity_id
_entity_poly.type
_entity_poly.pdbx_seq_one_letter_code
_entity_poly.pdbx_strand_id
1 'polypeptide(L)'
;TAITAAQAVADNDDATTSEVTEAITNLSDAIAGLVEEAGVAKSALAHEIELVNEMIANLDDYVPSSVEGLADKLASAQQVYDDANATQEEVAAATQALREARLNARTKADVSALEELIAYVNSLDLSAYTSASAQPVIQDLARAKAMLANEEVTQEEVNDMADALQASVDNLVEVNNSTNAEDTTNTAAAMQTGMFAGLLALTGGILAVARRKKRN
;
A
#
# COMPACT_ATOMS: atom_id res chain seq x y z
N THR A 1 24.60 18.42 -44.26
CA THR A 1 23.74 18.65 -43.07
C THR A 1 23.42 20.13 -42.93
N ALA A 2 22.27 20.46 -42.32
CA ALA A 2 21.86 21.86 -42.13
C ALA A 2 22.92 22.69 -41.36
N ILE A 3 23.62 22.08 -40.40
CA ILE A 3 24.70 22.71 -39.64
C ILE A 3 25.85 23.09 -40.56
N THR A 4 26.30 22.22 -41.46
CA THR A 4 27.41 22.49 -42.38
C THR A 4 27.06 23.63 -43.35
N ALA A 5 25.80 23.65 -43.83
CA ALA A 5 25.31 24.72 -44.69
C ALA A 5 25.23 26.06 -43.97
N ALA A 6 24.70 26.07 -42.74
CA ALA A 6 24.66 27.30 -41.92
C ALA A 6 26.04 27.84 -41.58
N GLN A 7 26.99 26.94 -41.30
CA GLN A 7 28.38 27.32 -41.05
C GLN A 7 29.04 27.96 -42.28
N ALA A 8 28.80 27.40 -43.47
CA ALA A 8 29.34 27.95 -44.72
C ALA A 8 28.81 29.37 -45.01
N VAL A 9 27.56 29.66 -44.68
CA VAL A 9 26.98 31.01 -44.79
C VAL A 9 27.54 31.95 -43.74
N ALA A 10 27.74 31.47 -42.49
CA ALA A 10 28.34 32.26 -41.40
C ALA A 10 29.82 32.63 -41.66
N ASP A 11 30.55 31.79 -42.39
CA ASP A 11 31.98 32.00 -42.72
C ASP A 11 32.15 32.82 -44.02
N ASN A 12 31.04 33.22 -44.69
CA ASN A 12 31.08 34.03 -45.90
C ASN A 12 30.83 35.50 -45.58
N ASP A 13 31.86 36.32 -45.65
CA ASP A 13 31.79 37.79 -45.39
C ASP A 13 30.88 38.54 -46.38
N ASP A 14 30.61 37.96 -47.56
CA ASP A 14 29.74 38.50 -48.59
C ASP A 14 28.31 37.95 -48.56
N ALA A 15 27.97 37.21 -47.52
CA ALA A 15 26.64 36.61 -47.38
C ALA A 15 25.52 37.65 -47.34
N THR A 16 24.52 37.47 -48.16
CA THR A 16 23.35 38.35 -48.20
C THR A 16 22.40 38.06 -47.03
N THR A 17 21.60 39.07 -46.66
CA THR A 17 20.57 38.92 -45.61
C THR A 17 19.59 37.74 -45.93
N SER A 18 19.32 37.52 -47.23
CA SER A 18 18.46 36.42 -47.67
C SER A 18 19.08 35.06 -47.39
N GLU A 19 20.37 34.88 -47.70
CA GLU A 19 21.10 33.62 -47.46
C GLU A 19 21.22 33.33 -45.97
N VAL A 20 21.46 34.33 -45.14
CA VAL A 20 21.48 34.19 -43.68
C VAL A 20 20.12 33.79 -43.15
N THR A 21 19.02 34.43 -43.63
CA THR A 21 17.64 34.06 -43.20
C THR A 21 17.27 32.65 -43.60
N GLU A 22 17.63 32.22 -44.82
CA GLU A 22 17.39 30.86 -45.30
C GLU A 22 18.19 29.81 -44.49
N ALA A 23 19.46 30.12 -44.19
CA ALA A 23 20.28 29.24 -43.37
C ALA A 23 19.72 29.07 -41.94
N ILE A 24 19.21 30.16 -41.33
CA ILE A 24 18.54 30.12 -40.03
C ILE A 24 17.25 29.26 -40.09
N THR A 25 16.43 29.47 -41.13
CA THR A 25 15.19 28.71 -41.32
C THR A 25 15.49 27.22 -41.48
N ASN A 26 16.42 26.85 -42.37
CA ASN A 26 16.81 25.48 -42.60
C ASN A 26 17.41 24.80 -41.36
N LEU A 27 18.15 25.55 -40.55
CA LEU A 27 18.70 25.05 -39.30
C LEU A 27 17.59 24.84 -38.24
N SER A 28 16.64 25.76 -38.15
CA SER A 28 15.49 25.66 -37.26
C SER A 28 14.59 24.46 -37.60
N ASP A 29 14.33 24.27 -38.92
CA ASP A 29 13.52 23.13 -39.40
C ASP A 29 14.24 21.79 -39.14
N ALA A 30 15.56 21.75 -39.32
CA ALA A 30 16.35 20.57 -39.01
C ALA A 30 16.38 20.25 -37.49
N ILE A 31 16.40 21.28 -36.63
CA ILE A 31 16.28 21.09 -35.17
C ILE A 31 14.87 20.61 -34.80
N ALA A 32 13.84 21.20 -35.40
CA ALA A 32 12.45 20.76 -35.20
C ALA A 32 12.25 19.30 -35.60
N GLY A 33 12.81 18.91 -36.77
CA GLY A 33 12.76 17.49 -37.22
C GLY A 33 13.53 16.53 -36.29
N LEU A 34 14.64 16.98 -35.69
CA LEU A 34 15.36 16.17 -34.69
C LEU A 34 14.56 15.96 -33.41
N VAL A 35 13.80 16.96 -32.98
CA VAL A 35 12.90 16.84 -31.83
C VAL A 35 11.75 15.89 -32.14
N GLU A 36 11.23 15.92 -33.36
CA GLU A 36 10.18 15.02 -33.83
C GLU A 36 10.68 13.56 -34.00
N GLU A 37 11.93 13.37 -34.53
CA GLU A 37 12.55 12.05 -34.67
C GLU A 37 13.05 11.45 -33.34
N ALA A 38 13.37 12.31 -32.35
CA ALA A 38 13.83 11.82 -31.03
C ALA A 38 12.75 11.05 -30.27
N GLY A 39 11.50 11.14 -30.71
CA GLY A 39 10.37 10.46 -30.10
C GLY A 39 10.09 10.95 -28.67
N VAL A 40 8.90 10.72 -28.22
CA VAL A 40 8.50 11.01 -26.85
C VAL A 40 9.12 9.98 -25.89
N ALA A 41 9.80 10.46 -24.86
CA ALA A 41 10.41 9.58 -23.86
C ALA A 41 9.35 8.88 -23.03
N LYS A 42 9.17 7.58 -23.22
CA LYS A 42 8.16 6.74 -22.54
C LYS A 42 8.72 5.87 -21.41
N SER A 43 9.99 6.03 -21.05
CA SER A 43 10.65 5.19 -20.04
C SER A 43 10.00 5.27 -18.65
N ALA A 44 9.55 6.46 -18.25
CA ALA A 44 8.85 6.64 -16.97
C ALA A 44 7.47 5.95 -16.99
N LEU A 45 6.74 6.02 -18.12
CA LEU A 45 5.46 5.34 -18.30
C LEU A 45 5.65 3.81 -18.28
N ALA A 46 6.66 3.31 -18.99
CA ALA A 46 7.00 1.87 -19.00
C ALA A 46 7.27 1.35 -17.59
N HIS A 47 8.01 2.10 -16.79
CA HIS A 47 8.31 1.72 -15.40
C HIS A 47 7.06 1.70 -14.51
N GLU A 48 6.15 2.67 -14.62
CA GLU A 48 4.88 2.64 -13.85
C GLU A 48 3.97 1.49 -14.33
N ILE A 49 3.94 1.19 -15.62
CA ILE A 49 3.22 0.03 -16.18
C ILE A 49 3.76 -1.29 -15.57
N GLU A 50 5.07 -1.45 -15.48
CA GLU A 50 5.70 -2.63 -14.86
C GLU A 50 5.30 -2.78 -13.40
N LEU A 51 5.42 -1.71 -12.60
CA LEU A 51 5.05 -1.71 -11.18
C LEU A 51 3.57 -2.04 -10.96
N VAL A 52 2.68 -1.50 -11.79
CA VAL A 52 1.24 -1.78 -11.67
C VAL A 52 0.89 -3.19 -12.16
N ASN A 53 1.58 -3.72 -13.16
CA ASN A 53 1.41 -5.13 -13.55
C ASN A 53 1.78 -6.10 -12.42
N GLU A 54 2.85 -5.82 -11.65
CA GLU A 54 3.20 -6.60 -10.46
C GLU A 54 2.11 -6.53 -9.39
N MET A 55 1.51 -5.35 -9.18
CA MET A 55 0.39 -5.19 -8.25
C MET A 55 -0.85 -5.96 -8.70
N ILE A 56 -1.19 -5.91 -9.99
CA ILE A 56 -2.35 -6.62 -10.55
C ILE A 56 -2.20 -8.13 -10.42
N ALA A 57 -0.97 -8.66 -10.49
CA ALA A 57 -0.70 -10.06 -10.26
C ALA A 57 -0.96 -10.51 -8.81
N ASN A 58 -1.04 -9.56 -7.86
CA ASN A 58 -1.21 -9.80 -6.43
C ASN A 58 -2.35 -8.93 -5.85
N LEU A 59 -3.44 -8.72 -6.61
CA LEU A 59 -4.56 -7.86 -6.18
C LEU A 59 -5.21 -8.31 -4.88
N ASP A 60 -5.17 -9.60 -4.57
CA ASP A 60 -5.74 -10.16 -3.34
C ASP A 60 -5.05 -9.64 -2.06
N ASP A 61 -3.83 -9.10 -2.19
CA ASP A 61 -3.10 -8.50 -1.06
C ASP A 61 -3.55 -7.06 -0.75
N TYR A 62 -4.37 -6.46 -1.62
CA TYR A 62 -4.78 -5.07 -1.52
C TYR A 62 -6.24 -4.93 -1.10
N VAL A 63 -6.52 -3.83 -0.43
CA VAL A 63 -7.88 -3.42 -0.07
C VAL A 63 -8.67 -3.12 -1.34
N PRO A 64 -9.82 -3.79 -1.58
CA PRO A 64 -10.53 -3.74 -2.85
C PRO A 64 -10.86 -2.32 -3.33
N SER A 65 -11.37 -1.46 -2.44
CA SER A 65 -11.71 -0.08 -2.80
C SER A 65 -10.50 0.76 -3.21
N SER A 66 -9.30 0.43 -2.69
CA SER A 66 -8.08 1.18 -2.96
C SER A 66 -7.47 0.89 -4.34
N VAL A 67 -7.84 -0.23 -4.95
CA VAL A 67 -7.36 -0.67 -6.28
C VAL A 67 -8.46 -0.67 -7.34
N GLU A 68 -9.63 -0.13 -7.00
CA GLU A 68 -10.74 0.00 -7.95
C GLU A 68 -10.31 0.84 -9.16
N GLY A 69 -10.58 0.33 -10.37
CA GLY A 69 -10.22 0.98 -11.63
C GLY A 69 -8.71 0.98 -11.95
N LEU A 70 -7.86 0.32 -11.16
CA LEU A 70 -6.42 0.23 -11.43
C LEU A 70 -6.14 -0.47 -12.76
N ALA A 71 -6.87 -1.54 -13.07
CA ALA A 71 -6.74 -2.27 -14.34
C ALA A 71 -7.12 -1.42 -15.56
N ASP A 72 -8.17 -0.59 -15.44
CA ASP A 72 -8.60 0.31 -16.52
C ASP A 72 -7.56 1.42 -16.76
N LYS A 73 -6.98 1.94 -15.70
CA LYS A 73 -5.88 2.92 -15.79
C LYS A 73 -4.64 2.31 -16.41
N LEU A 74 -4.31 1.07 -16.07
CA LEU A 74 -3.21 0.34 -16.69
C LEU A 74 -3.45 0.14 -18.18
N ALA A 75 -4.66 -0.29 -18.57
CA ALA A 75 -5.01 -0.47 -19.98
C ALA A 75 -4.92 0.85 -20.77
N SER A 76 -5.36 1.96 -20.17
CA SER A 76 -5.25 3.28 -20.78
C SER A 76 -3.80 3.73 -20.93
N ALA A 77 -2.98 3.49 -19.91
CA ALA A 77 -1.53 3.80 -19.93
C ALA A 77 -0.80 2.96 -20.99
N GLN A 78 -1.17 1.70 -21.14
CA GLN A 78 -0.61 0.81 -22.16
C GLN A 78 -0.95 1.29 -23.57
N GLN A 79 -2.18 1.77 -23.82
CA GLN A 79 -2.56 2.36 -25.10
C GLN A 79 -1.69 3.57 -25.46
N VAL A 80 -1.45 4.47 -24.50
CA VAL A 80 -0.57 5.62 -24.71
C VAL A 80 0.88 5.19 -24.93
N TYR A 81 1.33 4.15 -24.24
CA TYR A 81 2.68 3.60 -24.42
C TYR A 81 2.87 3.02 -25.81
N ASP A 82 1.87 2.30 -26.34
CA ASP A 82 1.92 1.63 -27.65
C ASP A 82 1.67 2.59 -28.81
N ASP A 83 1.05 3.76 -28.57
CA ASP A 83 0.80 4.76 -29.61
C ASP A 83 2.09 5.47 -30.03
N ALA A 84 2.54 5.24 -31.27
CA ALA A 84 3.74 5.88 -31.81
C ALA A 84 3.60 7.41 -31.97
N ASN A 85 2.35 7.91 -31.98
CA ASN A 85 2.04 9.34 -32.15
C ASN A 85 1.71 10.03 -30.81
N ALA A 86 1.80 9.32 -29.69
CA ALA A 86 1.52 9.91 -28.39
C ALA A 86 2.40 11.11 -28.12
N THR A 87 1.78 12.19 -27.69
CA THR A 87 2.48 13.42 -27.32
C THR A 87 3.15 13.31 -25.95
N GLN A 88 4.13 14.18 -25.67
CA GLN A 88 4.78 14.24 -24.35
C GLN A 88 3.78 14.53 -23.24
N GLU A 89 2.72 15.30 -23.52
CA GLU A 89 1.67 15.65 -22.56
C GLU A 89 0.82 14.40 -22.22
N GLU A 90 0.41 13.62 -23.23
CA GLU A 90 -0.33 12.38 -23.04
C GLU A 90 0.48 11.35 -22.24
N VAL A 91 1.75 11.18 -22.55
CA VAL A 91 2.65 10.27 -21.83
C VAL A 91 2.84 10.74 -20.38
N ALA A 92 3.00 12.03 -20.14
CA ALA A 92 3.13 12.58 -18.78
C ALA A 92 1.83 12.40 -17.97
N ALA A 93 0.68 12.68 -18.58
CA ALA A 93 -0.63 12.50 -17.95
C ALA A 93 -0.91 11.04 -17.60
N ALA A 94 -0.65 10.11 -18.53
CA ALA A 94 -0.80 8.67 -18.30
C ALA A 94 0.12 8.17 -17.18
N THR A 95 1.39 8.63 -17.16
CA THR A 95 2.36 8.30 -16.13
C THR A 95 1.89 8.76 -14.75
N GLN A 96 1.40 10.01 -14.67
CA GLN A 96 0.91 10.58 -13.41
C GLN A 96 -0.35 9.84 -12.93
N ALA A 97 -1.33 9.61 -13.80
CA ALA A 97 -2.58 8.94 -13.45
C ALA A 97 -2.35 7.52 -12.92
N LEU A 98 -1.41 6.79 -13.55
CA LEU A 98 -1.06 5.43 -13.14
C LEU A 98 -0.28 5.43 -11.81
N ARG A 99 0.66 6.36 -11.66
CA ARG A 99 1.42 6.55 -10.41
C ARG A 99 0.52 6.91 -9.24
N GLU A 100 -0.41 7.83 -9.41
CA GLU A 100 -1.37 8.21 -8.36
C GLU A 100 -2.24 7.03 -7.95
N ALA A 101 -2.73 6.25 -8.90
CA ALA A 101 -3.51 5.06 -8.60
C ALA A 101 -2.69 4.02 -7.81
N ARG A 102 -1.44 3.78 -8.19
CA ARG A 102 -0.52 2.89 -7.49
C ARG A 102 -0.22 3.38 -6.06
N LEU A 103 0.03 4.68 -5.88
CA LEU A 103 0.36 5.26 -4.56
C LEU A 103 -0.83 5.32 -3.61
N ASN A 104 -2.05 5.30 -4.13
CA ASN A 104 -3.29 5.26 -3.35
C ASN A 104 -3.69 3.84 -2.93
N ALA A 105 -3.08 2.82 -3.51
CA ALA A 105 -3.34 1.44 -3.15
C ALA A 105 -2.88 1.14 -1.72
N ARG A 106 -3.73 0.45 -0.95
CA ARG A 106 -3.49 0.03 0.43
C ARG A 106 -3.46 -1.48 0.50
N THR A 107 -2.46 -2.06 1.16
CA THR A 107 -2.46 -3.48 1.48
C THR A 107 -3.50 -3.80 2.55
N LYS A 108 -4.08 -5.01 2.50
CA LYS A 108 -4.97 -5.51 3.54
C LYS A 108 -4.26 -5.58 4.89
N ALA A 109 -5.03 -5.47 5.95
CA ALA A 109 -4.52 -5.65 7.31
C ALA A 109 -4.10 -7.11 7.54
N ASP A 110 -3.04 -7.32 8.31
CA ASP A 110 -2.68 -8.63 8.82
C ASP A 110 -3.60 -8.97 10.00
N VAL A 111 -4.46 -9.96 9.80
CA VAL A 111 -5.45 -10.41 10.77
C VAL A 111 -5.03 -11.69 11.53
N SER A 112 -3.87 -12.24 11.24
CA SER A 112 -3.42 -13.54 11.76
C SER A 112 -3.44 -13.61 13.29
N ALA A 113 -2.96 -12.57 13.98
CA ALA A 113 -2.97 -12.51 15.45
C ALA A 113 -4.41 -12.48 16.02
N LEU A 114 -5.32 -11.76 15.34
CA LEU A 114 -6.73 -11.74 15.73
C LEU A 114 -7.40 -13.10 15.49
N GLU A 115 -7.09 -13.79 14.39
CA GLU A 115 -7.58 -15.13 14.11
C GLU A 115 -7.11 -16.15 15.16
N GLU A 116 -5.83 -16.10 15.56
CA GLU A 116 -5.30 -16.94 16.63
C GLU A 116 -5.99 -16.69 17.97
N LEU A 117 -6.22 -15.42 18.32
CA LEU A 117 -6.94 -15.05 19.53
C LEU A 117 -8.41 -15.51 19.49
N ILE A 118 -9.10 -15.37 18.37
CA ILE A 118 -10.46 -15.89 18.15
C ILE A 118 -10.48 -17.42 18.34
N ALA A 119 -9.51 -18.13 17.78
CA ALA A 119 -9.41 -19.58 17.92
C ALA A 119 -9.19 -19.98 19.39
N TYR A 120 -8.32 -19.26 20.12
CA TYR A 120 -8.14 -19.44 21.54
C TYR A 120 -9.44 -19.23 22.33
N VAL A 121 -10.11 -18.10 22.12
CA VAL A 121 -11.37 -17.78 22.82
C VAL A 121 -12.47 -18.79 22.53
N ASN A 122 -12.56 -19.30 21.30
CA ASN A 122 -13.51 -20.37 20.95
C ASN A 122 -13.21 -21.71 21.67
N SER A 123 -11.98 -21.91 22.13
CA SER A 123 -11.59 -23.12 22.88
C SER A 123 -11.88 -23.02 24.38
N LEU A 124 -12.19 -21.81 24.90
CA LEU A 124 -12.50 -21.60 26.30
C LEU A 124 -13.90 -22.14 26.66
N ASP A 125 -13.99 -22.84 27.81
CA ASP A 125 -15.28 -23.17 28.41
C ASP A 125 -15.79 -21.96 29.23
N LEU A 126 -16.53 -21.09 28.58
CA LEU A 126 -17.10 -19.88 29.21
C LEU A 126 -18.10 -20.17 30.32
N SER A 127 -18.60 -21.44 30.45
CA SER A 127 -19.47 -21.83 31.55
C SER A 127 -18.75 -21.93 32.90
N ALA A 128 -17.42 -22.06 32.89
CA ALA A 128 -16.57 -22.03 34.09
C ALA A 128 -16.44 -20.64 34.70
N TYR A 129 -16.87 -19.57 34.00
CA TYR A 129 -16.73 -18.18 34.42
C TYR A 129 -18.07 -17.55 34.77
N THR A 130 -18.03 -16.46 35.54
CA THR A 130 -19.24 -15.71 35.87
C THR A 130 -19.88 -15.14 34.63
N SER A 131 -21.21 -15.14 34.56
CA SER A 131 -21.93 -14.58 33.42
C SER A 131 -21.57 -13.10 33.17
N ALA A 132 -21.31 -12.34 34.23
CA ALA A 132 -20.94 -10.93 34.12
C ALA A 132 -19.56 -10.71 33.43
N SER A 133 -18.59 -11.60 33.70
CA SER A 133 -17.26 -11.52 33.07
C SER A 133 -17.20 -12.19 31.69
N ALA A 134 -18.03 -13.20 31.44
CA ALA A 134 -18.09 -13.90 30.15
C ALA A 134 -18.83 -13.09 29.06
N GLN A 135 -19.80 -12.26 29.44
CA GLN A 135 -20.62 -11.50 28.49
C GLN A 135 -19.80 -10.54 27.60
N PRO A 136 -18.83 -9.75 28.11
CA PRO A 136 -17.94 -8.95 27.28
C PRO A 136 -17.16 -9.78 26.26
N VAL A 137 -16.60 -10.93 26.68
CA VAL A 137 -15.86 -11.84 25.78
C VAL A 137 -16.73 -12.29 24.61
N ILE A 138 -17.99 -12.68 24.87
CA ILE A 138 -18.94 -13.10 23.82
C ILE A 138 -19.19 -11.97 22.83
N GLN A 139 -19.35 -10.74 23.33
CA GLN A 139 -19.60 -9.56 22.49
C GLN A 139 -18.38 -9.19 21.64
N ASP A 140 -17.18 -9.19 22.25
CA ASP A 140 -15.96 -8.86 21.56
C ASP A 140 -15.58 -9.94 20.55
N LEU A 141 -15.79 -11.22 20.88
CA LEU A 141 -15.63 -12.32 19.94
C LEU A 141 -16.55 -12.19 18.72
N ALA A 142 -17.81 -11.80 18.92
CA ALA A 142 -18.73 -11.56 17.82
C ALA A 142 -18.29 -10.39 16.92
N ARG A 143 -17.79 -9.29 17.54
CA ARG A 143 -17.22 -8.14 16.81
C ARG A 143 -15.97 -8.50 16.05
N ALA A 144 -15.06 -9.24 16.66
CA ALA A 144 -13.84 -9.73 16.04
C ALA A 144 -14.13 -10.61 14.81
N LYS A 145 -15.07 -11.54 14.93
CA LYS A 145 -15.51 -12.38 13.80
C LYS A 145 -16.14 -11.57 12.66
N ALA A 146 -16.91 -10.53 12.99
CA ALA A 146 -17.50 -9.65 11.99
C ALA A 146 -16.41 -8.81 11.28
N MET A 147 -15.38 -8.39 12.01
CA MET A 147 -14.25 -7.65 11.45
C MET A 147 -13.47 -8.48 10.41
N LEU A 148 -13.23 -9.76 10.64
CA LEU A 148 -12.55 -10.64 9.67
C LEU A 148 -13.29 -10.77 8.32
N ALA A 149 -14.58 -10.47 8.28
CA ALA A 149 -15.37 -10.47 7.05
C ALA A 149 -15.27 -9.15 6.26
N ASN A 150 -14.62 -8.13 6.82
CA ASN A 150 -14.49 -6.82 6.20
C ASN A 150 -13.06 -6.60 5.71
N GLU A 151 -12.85 -6.70 4.41
CA GLU A 151 -11.53 -6.50 3.77
C GLU A 151 -11.05 -5.03 3.75
N GLU A 152 -11.89 -4.09 4.17
CA GLU A 152 -11.57 -2.65 4.19
C GLU A 152 -10.96 -2.18 5.53
N VAL A 153 -10.86 -3.07 6.53
CA VAL A 153 -10.33 -2.71 7.84
C VAL A 153 -8.88 -2.27 7.77
N THR A 154 -8.52 -1.35 8.65
CA THR A 154 -7.14 -0.89 8.83
C THR A 154 -6.41 -1.78 9.84
N GLN A 155 -5.08 -1.76 9.81
CA GLN A 155 -4.27 -2.48 10.81
C GLN A 155 -4.52 -1.95 12.22
N GLU A 156 -4.81 -0.67 12.38
CA GLU A 156 -5.12 -0.05 13.67
C GLU A 156 -6.42 -0.63 14.24
N GLU A 157 -7.48 -0.72 13.44
CA GLU A 157 -8.76 -1.30 13.87
C GLU A 157 -8.62 -2.78 14.26
N VAL A 158 -7.80 -3.55 13.52
CA VAL A 158 -7.51 -4.95 13.84
C VAL A 158 -6.77 -5.07 15.17
N ASN A 159 -5.76 -4.23 15.39
CA ASN A 159 -4.99 -4.21 16.64
C ASN A 159 -5.88 -3.81 17.83
N ASP A 160 -6.68 -2.75 17.70
CA ASP A 160 -7.61 -2.30 18.73
C ASP A 160 -8.63 -3.39 19.08
N MET A 161 -9.11 -4.14 18.09
CA MET A 161 -10.04 -5.24 18.32
C MET A 161 -9.36 -6.42 19.04
N ALA A 162 -8.12 -6.74 18.68
CA ALA A 162 -7.35 -7.78 19.35
C ALA A 162 -7.09 -7.40 20.82
N ASP A 163 -6.71 -6.15 21.08
CA ASP A 163 -6.49 -5.64 22.45
C ASP A 163 -7.80 -5.67 23.27
N ALA A 164 -8.92 -5.26 22.70
CA ALA A 164 -10.22 -5.29 23.37
C ALA A 164 -10.65 -6.73 23.72
N LEU A 165 -10.52 -7.66 22.77
CA LEU A 165 -10.85 -9.08 23.00
C LEU A 165 -9.92 -9.70 24.05
N GLN A 166 -8.61 -9.41 23.99
CA GLN A 166 -7.64 -9.86 24.99
C GLN A 166 -7.98 -9.31 26.38
N ALA A 167 -8.27 -8.02 26.51
CA ALA A 167 -8.66 -7.41 27.78
C ALA A 167 -9.93 -8.04 28.37
N SER A 168 -10.91 -8.37 27.53
CA SER A 168 -12.12 -9.08 27.96
C SER A 168 -11.81 -10.46 28.49
N VAL A 169 -10.90 -11.19 27.85
CA VAL A 169 -10.42 -12.52 28.32
C VAL A 169 -9.67 -12.40 29.63
N ASP A 170 -8.77 -11.43 29.78
CA ASP A 170 -7.98 -11.22 31.01
C ASP A 170 -8.85 -10.85 32.22
N ASN A 171 -10.04 -10.30 31.98
CA ASN A 171 -11.03 -9.95 33.00
C ASN A 171 -12.01 -11.09 33.35
N LEU A 172 -11.80 -12.30 32.83
CA LEU A 172 -12.64 -13.45 33.16
C LEU A 172 -12.49 -13.83 34.63
N VAL A 173 -13.62 -14.04 35.30
CA VAL A 173 -13.70 -14.43 36.73
C VAL A 173 -14.36 -15.81 36.82
N GLU A 174 -13.62 -16.78 37.34
CA GLU A 174 -14.13 -18.13 37.54
C GLU A 174 -15.31 -18.19 38.52
N VAL A 175 -16.29 -19.06 38.25
CA VAL A 175 -17.34 -19.38 39.20
C VAL A 175 -16.75 -20.21 40.33
N ASN A 176 -16.51 -19.58 41.49
CA ASN A 176 -16.07 -20.31 42.68
C ASN A 176 -17.16 -21.26 43.12
N ASN A 177 -17.05 -22.50 42.74
CA ASN A 177 -17.91 -23.58 43.21
C ASN A 177 -17.47 -24.06 44.59
N SER A 178 -17.22 -23.08 45.53
CA SER A 178 -16.94 -23.43 46.93
C SER A 178 -18.23 -23.67 47.69
N THR A 179 -18.74 -24.89 47.59
CA THR A 179 -19.56 -25.44 48.64
C THR A 179 -18.63 -25.89 49.77
N ASN A 180 -18.24 -24.97 50.66
CA ASN A 180 -18.19 -25.18 52.11
C ASN A 180 -17.65 -23.94 52.84
N ALA A 181 -18.36 -23.64 53.87
CA ALA A 181 -18.23 -22.74 55.00
C ALA A 181 -16.85 -22.26 55.40
N GLU A 182 -16.84 -20.94 55.76
CA GLU A 182 -15.96 -20.30 56.75
C GLU A 182 -14.45 -20.32 56.48
N ASP A 183 -13.88 -19.27 55.92
CA ASP A 183 -13.05 -18.30 56.64
C ASP A 183 -12.57 -17.21 55.70
N THR A 184 -12.59 -16.01 56.27
CA THR A 184 -12.05 -14.78 55.66
C THR A 184 -10.56 -14.91 55.45
N THR A 185 -10.09 -14.84 54.25
CA THR A 185 -8.89 -14.08 53.86
C THR A 185 -8.79 -13.89 52.38
N ASN A 186 -8.87 -12.65 51.98
CA ASN A 186 -8.55 -12.10 50.69
C ASN A 186 -7.11 -12.49 50.29
N THR A 187 -6.97 -13.35 49.30
CA THR A 187 -5.70 -13.50 48.60
C THR A 187 -5.96 -13.46 47.11
N ALA A 188 -5.59 -12.35 46.53
CA ALA A 188 -5.52 -12.15 45.09
C ALA A 188 -4.86 -13.36 44.42
N ALA A 189 -5.61 -14.04 43.54
CA ALA A 189 -5.05 -15.01 42.63
C ALA A 189 -4.27 -14.27 41.55
N ALA A 190 -2.98 -14.06 41.86
CA ALA A 190 -2.00 -13.93 40.81
C ALA A 190 -1.82 -15.32 40.18
N MET A 191 -1.75 -15.35 38.86
CA MET A 191 -1.17 -16.36 38.01
C MET A 191 -2.12 -16.99 37.02
N GLN A 192 -2.22 -16.34 35.90
CA GLN A 192 -1.82 -16.91 34.60
C GLN A 192 -1.66 -15.80 33.53
N THR A 193 -0.92 -14.78 33.89
CA THR A 193 -0.47 -13.70 33.01
C THR A 193 0.88 -14.11 32.38
N GLY A 194 0.92 -15.15 31.58
CA GLY A 194 2.22 -15.66 31.16
C GLY A 194 2.36 -16.14 29.71
N MET A 195 1.30 -16.35 28.96
CA MET A 195 1.45 -17.03 27.68
C MET A 195 1.24 -16.16 26.42
N PHE A 196 0.61 -15.01 26.51
CA PHE A 196 0.36 -14.19 25.32
C PHE A 196 1.12 -12.86 25.26
N ALA A 197 1.87 -12.47 26.30
CA ALA A 197 2.72 -11.29 26.26
C ALA A 197 3.89 -11.40 25.26
N GLY A 198 4.12 -12.58 24.68
CA GLY A 198 5.16 -12.83 23.68
C GLY A 198 4.71 -12.65 22.23
N LEU A 199 3.40 -12.68 21.95
CA LEU A 199 2.91 -12.67 20.55
C LEU A 199 2.77 -11.26 20.00
N LEU A 200 2.42 -10.28 20.84
CA LEU A 200 2.29 -8.86 20.43
C LEU A 200 3.62 -8.13 20.24
N ALA A 201 4.75 -8.71 20.71
CA ALA A 201 6.08 -8.09 20.54
C ALA A 201 6.69 -8.30 19.14
N LEU A 202 6.12 -9.13 18.27
CA LEU A 202 6.66 -9.42 16.94
C LEU A 202 6.18 -8.48 15.83
N THR A 203 5.07 -7.76 16.01
CA THR A 203 4.55 -6.85 14.99
C THR A 203 5.18 -5.45 15.03
N GLY A 204 5.81 -5.05 16.13
CA GLY A 204 6.54 -3.78 16.24
C GLY A 204 7.96 -3.79 15.63
N GLY A 205 8.52 -4.97 15.29
CA GLY A 205 9.92 -5.12 14.87
C GLY A 205 10.18 -4.97 13.37
N ILE A 206 9.18 -5.12 12.52
CA ILE A 206 9.40 -5.16 11.06
C ILE A 206 9.44 -3.76 10.43
N LEU A 207 8.84 -2.76 11.06
CA LEU A 207 8.86 -1.37 10.57
C LEU A 207 10.19 -0.63 10.80
N ALA A 208 11.11 -1.17 11.62
CA ALA A 208 12.39 -0.52 11.92
C ALA A 208 13.53 -0.90 10.98
N VAL A 209 13.42 -1.98 10.19
CA VAL A 209 14.53 -2.47 9.34
C VAL A 209 14.52 -1.84 7.94
N ALA A 210 13.37 -1.36 7.44
CA ALA A 210 13.28 -0.75 6.10
C ALA A 210 13.88 0.67 6.01
N ARG A 211 14.18 1.35 7.14
CA ARG A 211 14.72 2.72 7.14
C ARG A 211 16.25 2.82 7.20
N ARG A 212 17.00 1.72 7.26
CA ARG A 212 18.47 1.76 7.46
C ARG A 212 19.32 1.41 6.23
N LYS A 213 18.74 1.26 5.04
CA LYS A 213 19.49 0.92 3.81
C LYS A 213 19.51 2.03 2.75
N LYS A 214 19.54 3.30 3.16
CA LYS A 214 19.79 4.40 2.22
C LYS A 214 20.69 5.48 2.84
N ARG A 215 21.89 5.08 3.25
CA ARG A 215 23.04 5.97 3.47
C ARG A 215 24.34 5.15 3.38
N ASN A 216 24.78 4.94 2.14
CA ASN A 216 26.20 5.00 1.73
C ASN A 216 26.19 5.01 0.21
#